data_85e008da745fa7043d85cafc3586feee
#
_entry.id   85e008da745fa7043d85cafc3586feee
#
_cell.length_a   1.000
_cell.length_b   1.000
_cell.length_c   1.000
_cell.angle_alpha   90.00
_cell.angle_beta   90.00
_cell.angle_gamma   90.00
#
_symmetry.space_group_name_H-M   'P 1'
#
loop_
_entity.id
_entity.type
_entity.pdbx_description
1 polymer ?
#
loop_
_entity_poly.entity_id
_entity_poly.type
_entity_poly.pdbx_seq_one_letter_code
_entity_poly.pdbx_strand_id
1 'polypeptide(L)'
;MDKGKQIYGIDISKDVYDVCTPEGGLLQFENSEGGFRAFAKAIPKNAHCVMESTGYYHLQLAYFLSDRDFAVSIVNPLKIKRFIQMNLSRIKTDKSDAVWIMKYGASQDLELWEGDSELMQENLQLTRLLSVYIKQSTQLKNKIHGEHTLGNPSKVVVSSLKRQLRSLSKEIKKLEERLGENVRSEHQKSLTLLKGIPGIGEKTAISLIVLTDNFTRFDSYKGLCSYAGITPVIRESGSSVKGRPRISKMGNAKLRNLLFMCSFNACRFNTACRALYERLVAKGKSKKLALIAVCNKLLKQAFSIVRSGLPYDPNHCSVIK
;
A
#
# COMPACT_ATOMS: atom_id res chain seq x y z
N MET A 1 -13.19 15.14 -25.12
CA MET A 1 -11.80 15.62 -24.88
C MET A 1 -11.89 17.06 -24.41
N ASP A 2 -11.58 17.24 -23.15
CA ASP A 2 -11.62 18.57 -22.53
C ASP A 2 -10.45 19.39 -23.08
N LYS A 3 -10.74 20.39 -23.93
CA LYS A 3 -9.75 21.15 -24.71
C LYS A 3 -8.91 22.15 -23.87
N GLY A 4 -8.90 22.04 -22.53
CA GLY A 4 -8.27 23.04 -21.65
C GLY A 4 -7.12 22.55 -20.77
N LYS A 5 -6.91 21.23 -20.58
CA LYS A 5 -5.87 20.73 -19.68
C LYS A 5 -4.53 20.61 -20.38
N GLN A 6 -3.55 21.40 -19.94
CA GLN A 6 -2.17 21.27 -20.43
C GLN A 6 -1.44 20.21 -19.60
N ILE A 7 -1.29 19.00 -20.15
CA ILE A 7 -0.68 17.87 -19.47
C ILE A 7 0.84 17.89 -19.63
N TYR A 8 1.55 17.91 -18.53
CA TYR A 8 3.00 17.75 -18.43
C TYR A 8 3.32 16.38 -17.86
N GLY A 9 4.02 15.53 -18.62
CA GLY A 9 4.45 14.21 -18.17
C GLY A 9 5.84 14.29 -17.57
N ILE A 10 6.01 13.78 -16.35
CA ILE A 10 7.24 13.93 -15.57
C ILE A 10 7.75 12.58 -15.14
N ASP A 11 8.96 12.23 -15.59
CA ASP A 11 9.72 11.08 -15.11
C ASP A 11 10.83 11.55 -14.17
N ILE A 12 10.88 11.00 -12.95
CA ILE A 12 11.72 11.51 -11.86
C ILE A 12 12.74 10.48 -11.43
N SER A 13 14.00 10.87 -11.49
CA SER A 13 15.13 10.14 -10.91
C SER A 13 15.64 10.81 -9.63
N LYS A 14 16.72 10.28 -9.07
CA LYS A 14 17.34 10.81 -7.85
C LYS A 14 17.83 12.24 -8.01
N ASP A 15 18.52 12.54 -9.10
CA ASP A 15 19.27 13.78 -9.26
C ASP A 15 18.60 14.75 -10.23
N VAL A 16 17.83 14.24 -11.19
CA VAL A 16 17.14 15.02 -12.23
C VAL A 16 15.76 14.47 -12.51
N TYR A 17 14.91 15.26 -13.18
CA TYR A 17 13.66 14.80 -13.76
C TYR A 17 13.49 15.35 -15.17
N ASP A 18 12.95 14.50 -16.04
CA ASP A 18 12.63 14.80 -17.43
C ASP A 18 11.15 15.14 -17.53
N VAL A 19 10.85 16.21 -18.28
CA VAL A 19 9.49 16.73 -18.47
C VAL A 19 9.16 16.73 -19.95
N CYS A 20 8.02 16.12 -20.30
CA CYS A 20 7.43 16.26 -21.62
C CYS A 20 6.30 17.29 -21.58
N THR A 21 6.40 18.33 -22.42
CA THR A 21 5.35 19.35 -22.57
C THR A 21 4.16 18.84 -23.39
N PRO A 22 2.99 19.51 -23.36
CA PRO A 22 1.83 19.14 -24.16
C PRO A 22 2.12 19.07 -25.67
N GLU A 23 3.05 19.89 -26.17
CA GLU A 23 3.47 19.96 -27.57
C GLU A 23 4.53 18.90 -27.93
N GLY A 24 5.00 18.11 -26.94
CA GLY A 24 6.02 17.09 -27.14
C GLY A 24 7.45 17.59 -26.96
N GLY A 25 7.65 18.82 -26.53
CA GLY A 25 8.96 19.35 -26.15
C GLY A 25 9.52 18.62 -24.92
N LEU A 26 10.83 18.45 -24.83
CA LEU A 26 11.51 17.81 -23.71
C LEU A 26 12.35 18.81 -22.96
N LEU A 27 12.15 18.87 -21.64
CA LEU A 27 12.90 19.71 -20.71
C LEU A 27 13.50 18.81 -19.62
N GLN A 28 14.59 19.25 -19.01
CA GLN A 28 15.19 18.55 -17.88
C GLN A 28 15.52 19.55 -16.77
N PHE A 29 15.27 19.18 -15.53
CA PHE A 29 15.53 19.97 -14.34
C PHE A 29 16.21 19.12 -13.27
N GLU A 30 16.94 19.77 -12.37
CA GLU A 30 17.48 19.13 -11.18
C GLU A 30 16.36 18.75 -10.19
N ASN A 31 16.46 17.59 -9.56
CA ASN A 31 15.54 17.18 -8.49
C ASN A 31 15.93 17.85 -7.16
N SER A 32 15.87 19.18 -7.16
CA SER A 32 16.22 20.08 -6.07
C SER A 32 15.23 21.24 -5.98
N GLU A 33 15.21 21.95 -4.86
CA GLU A 33 14.31 23.10 -4.69
C GLU A 33 14.54 24.18 -5.77
N GLY A 34 15.79 24.36 -6.21
CA GLY A 34 16.14 25.27 -7.32
C GLY A 34 15.50 24.83 -8.63
N GLY A 35 15.59 23.53 -8.95
CA GLY A 35 14.99 22.95 -10.14
C GLY A 35 13.45 22.99 -10.09
N PHE A 36 12.84 22.80 -8.92
CA PHE A 36 11.38 22.91 -8.75
C PHE A 36 10.89 24.35 -9.03
N ARG A 37 11.63 25.35 -8.53
CA ARG A 37 11.33 26.78 -8.79
C ARG A 37 11.49 27.13 -10.28
N ALA A 38 12.53 26.61 -10.92
CA ALA A 38 12.75 26.81 -12.35
C ALA A 38 11.62 26.20 -13.18
N PHE A 39 11.24 24.97 -12.87
CA PHE A 39 10.12 24.29 -13.52
C PHE A 39 8.80 25.04 -13.33
N ALA A 40 8.43 25.41 -12.11
CA ALA A 40 7.19 26.14 -11.83
C ALA A 40 7.11 27.50 -12.53
N LYS A 41 8.26 28.14 -12.85
CA LYS A 41 8.31 29.37 -13.68
C LYS A 41 8.16 29.08 -15.18
N ALA A 42 8.56 27.90 -15.62
CA ALA A 42 8.55 27.51 -17.03
C ALA A 42 7.18 27.02 -17.52
N ILE A 43 6.25 26.69 -16.61
CA ILE A 43 4.94 26.16 -16.94
C ILE A 43 3.81 27.13 -16.60
N PRO A 44 2.69 27.14 -17.33
CA PRO A 44 1.54 27.98 -17.04
C PRO A 44 0.80 27.49 -15.79
N LYS A 45 0.06 28.37 -15.11
CA LYS A 45 -0.68 28.05 -13.89
C LYS A 45 -1.76 26.97 -14.05
N ASN A 46 -2.31 26.81 -15.23
CA ASN A 46 -3.28 25.75 -15.55
C ASN A 46 -2.62 24.43 -15.98
N ALA A 47 -1.31 24.29 -15.80
CA ALA A 47 -0.61 23.03 -16.07
C ALA A 47 -1.09 21.92 -15.13
N HIS A 48 -1.30 20.74 -15.68
CA HIS A 48 -1.56 19.52 -14.93
C HIS A 48 -0.33 18.61 -15.02
N CYS A 49 0.39 18.50 -13.91
CA CYS A 49 1.62 17.74 -13.78
C CYS A 49 1.30 16.29 -13.44
N VAL A 50 1.63 15.38 -14.33
CA VAL A 50 1.43 13.94 -14.16
C VAL A 50 2.77 13.27 -13.96
N MET A 51 2.93 12.51 -12.88
CA MET A 51 4.19 11.84 -12.55
C MET A 51 3.97 10.41 -12.10
N GLU A 52 4.99 9.56 -12.31
CA GLU A 52 4.98 8.18 -11.87
C GLU A 52 5.47 8.05 -10.43
N SER A 53 4.81 7.21 -9.62
CA SER A 53 5.22 6.95 -8.23
C SER A 53 6.41 5.97 -8.15
N THR A 54 7.57 6.37 -8.67
CA THR A 54 8.80 5.59 -8.58
C THR A 54 9.58 5.93 -7.31
N GLY A 55 9.57 5.01 -6.34
CA GLY A 55 10.23 5.24 -5.05
C GLY A 55 9.64 6.43 -4.28
N TYR A 56 10.51 7.34 -3.81
CA TYR A 56 10.12 8.54 -3.03
C TYR A 56 10.51 9.86 -3.72
N TYR A 57 11.22 9.79 -4.83
CA TYR A 57 11.84 10.96 -5.46
C TYR A 57 10.82 11.98 -5.98
N HIS A 58 9.63 11.52 -6.34
CA HIS A 58 8.54 12.37 -6.83
C HIS A 58 7.85 13.22 -5.73
N LEU A 59 7.94 12.79 -4.45
CA LEU A 59 7.15 13.41 -3.38
C LEU A 59 7.50 14.88 -3.15
N GLN A 60 8.78 15.25 -3.15
CA GLN A 60 9.19 16.63 -2.91
C GLN A 60 8.65 17.57 -3.99
N LEU A 61 8.76 17.17 -5.27
CA LEU A 61 8.20 17.96 -6.37
C LEU A 61 6.67 17.99 -6.30
N ALA A 62 6.02 16.88 -5.97
CA ALA A 62 4.57 16.82 -5.86
C ALA A 62 4.04 17.77 -4.78
N TYR A 63 4.61 17.76 -3.57
CA TYR A 63 4.26 18.72 -2.51
C TYR A 63 4.56 20.16 -2.94
N PHE A 64 5.75 20.41 -3.50
CA PHE A 64 6.14 21.75 -3.95
C PHE A 64 5.17 22.35 -4.97
N LEU A 65 4.66 21.53 -5.90
CA LEU A 65 3.70 21.95 -6.91
C LEU A 65 2.29 22.11 -6.32
N SER A 66 1.86 21.16 -5.50
CA SER A 66 0.56 21.20 -4.82
C SER A 66 0.42 22.42 -3.91
N ASP A 67 1.45 22.76 -3.13
CA ASP A 67 1.50 23.97 -2.28
C ASP A 67 1.41 25.28 -3.08
N ARG A 68 1.54 25.21 -4.40
CA ARG A 68 1.45 26.35 -5.33
C ARG A 68 0.26 26.28 -6.26
N ASP A 69 -0.74 25.49 -5.89
CA ASP A 69 -2.02 25.32 -6.61
C ASP A 69 -1.88 24.76 -8.04
N PHE A 70 -0.79 24.04 -8.35
CA PHE A 70 -0.73 23.29 -9.59
C PHE A 70 -1.53 22.00 -9.46
N ALA A 71 -2.22 21.63 -10.52
CA ALA A 71 -2.85 20.31 -10.60
C ALA A 71 -1.76 19.24 -10.68
N VAL A 72 -1.77 18.29 -9.76
CA VAL A 72 -0.81 17.17 -9.69
C VAL A 72 -1.57 15.85 -9.71
N SER A 73 -1.10 14.89 -10.49
CA SER A 73 -1.58 13.50 -10.42
C SER A 73 -0.41 12.54 -10.34
N ILE A 74 -0.47 11.61 -9.39
CA ILE A 74 0.54 10.57 -9.20
C ILE A 74 -0.02 9.24 -9.71
N VAL A 75 0.65 8.65 -10.69
CA VAL A 75 0.19 7.45 -11.37
C VAL A 75 1.01 6.24 -10.94
N ASN A 76 0.31 5.10 -10.80
CA ASN A 76 0.97 3.83 -10.50
C ASN A 76 1.86 3.37 -11.68
N PRO A 77 3.14 3.02 -11.45
CA PRO A 77 4.08 2.55 -12.48
C PRO A 77 3.55 1.42 -13.36
N LEU A 78 2.75 0.54 -12.77
CA LEU A 78 2.17 -0.57 -13.52
C LEU A 78 1.16 -0.09 -14.58
N LYS A 79 0.41 0.99 -14.32
CA LYS A 79 -0.52 1.57 -15.30
C LYS A 79 0.25 2.13 -16.50
N ILE A 80 1.31 2.90 -16.24
CA ILE A 80 2.20 3.45 -17.29
C ILE A 80 2.83 2.31 -18.10
N LYS A 81 3.42 1.34 -17.43
CA LYS A 81 4.01 0.16 -18.09
C LYS A 81 3.01 -0.58 -19.02
N ARG A 82 1.78 -0.78 -18.56
CA ARG A 82 0.74 -1.43 -19.38
C ARG A 82 0.29 -0.57 -20.55
N PHE A 83 0.24 0.73 -20.36
CA PHE A 83 -0.08 1.67 -21.42
C PHE A 83 0.99 1.68 -22.52
N ILE A 84 2.28 1.67 -22.14
CA ILE A 84 3.40 1.54 -23.08
C ILE A 84 3.32 0.21 -23.86
N GLN A 85 3.05 -0.91 -23.14
CA GLN A 85 2.90 -2.22 -23.79
C GLN A 85 1.72 -2.28 -24.77
N MET A 86 0.60 -1.64 -24.45
CA MET A 86 -0.58 -1.56 -25.34
C MET A 86 -0.25 -0.82 -26.63
N ASN A 87 0.65 0.18 -26.57
CA ASN A 87 1.08 0.96 -27.74
C ASN A 87 2.30 0.32 -28.46
N LEU A 88 2.70 -0.92 -28.11
CA LEU A 88 3.76 -1.71 -28.77
C LEU A 88 5.12 -0.98 -28.84
N SER A 89 5.38 -0.02 -27.94
CA SER A 89 6.66 0.69 -27.92
C SER A 89 7.79 -0.23 -27.48
N ARG A 90 8.93 -0.15 -28.15
CA ARG A 90 10.14 -0.90 -27.85
C ARG A 90 11.26 -0.03 -27.29
N ILE A 91 11.10 1.30 -27.32
CA ILE A 91 12.10 2.27 -26.85
C ILE A 91 11.84 2.51 -25.37
N LYS A 92 12.89 2.41 -24.58
CA LYS A 92 12.88 2.73 -23.16
C LYS A 92 14.06 3.65 -22.83
N THR A 93 13.80 4.91 -22.58
CA THR A 93 14.71 5.94 -22.07
C THR A 93 13.92 6.85 -21.14
N ASP A 94 14.54 7.53 -20.19
CA ASP A 94 13.87 8.44 -19.28
C ASP A 94 13.07 9.53 -20.02
N LYS A 95 13.62 10.06 -21.12
CA LYS A 95 12.91 10.98 -22.01
C LYS A 95 11.68 10.36 -22.64
N SER A 96 11.76 9.08 -23.10
CA SER A 96 10.61 8.37 -23.65
C SER A 96 9.56 8.07 -22.58
N ASP A 97 9.99 7.83 -21.32
CA ASP A 97 9.09 7.54 -20.21
C ASP A 97 8.29 8.81 -19.83
N ALA A 98 8.89 10.01 -19.80
CA ALA A 98 8.18 11.28 -19.66
C ALA A 98 7.12 11.51 -20.76
N VAL A 99 7.45 11.20 -22.02
CA VAL A 99 6.49 11.26 -23.14
C VAL A 99 5.31 10.31 -22.94
N TRP A 100 5.57 9.09 -22.47
CA TRP A 100 4.51 8.12 -22.22
C TRP A 100 3.63 8.50 -21.02
N ILE A 101 4.20 9.12 -19.99
CA ILE A 101 3.45 9.65 -18.86
C ILE A 101 2.53 10.79 -19.33
N MET A 102 3.02 11.71 -20.17
CA MET A 102 2.22 12.79 -20.76
C MET A 102 1.07 12.24 -21.58
N LYS A 103 1.34 11.30 -22.53
CA LYS A 103 0.30 10.67 -23.36
C LYS A 103 -0.73 9.93 -22.52
N TYR A 104 -0.30 9.24 -21.47
CA TYR A 104 -1.20 8.57 -20.54
C TYR A 104 -2.11 9.60 -19.86
N GLY A 105 -1.53 10.67 -19.33
CA GLY A 105 -2.28 11.75 -18.68
C GLY A 105 -3.31 12.40 -19.61
N ALA A 106 -2.96 12.59 -20.89
CA ALA A 106 -3.85 13.17 -21.89
C ALA A 106 -4.99 12.22 -22.32
N SER A 107 -4.80 10.90 -22.14
CA SER A 107 -5.77 9.86 -22.55
C SER A 107 -6.68 9.38 -21.42
N GLN A 108 -6.39 9.71 -20.17
CA GLN A 108 -7.12 9.22 -19.00
C GLN A 108 -7.70 10.38 -18.21
N ASP A 109 -8.83 10.14 -17.55
CA ASP A 109 -9.31 11.01 -16.49
C ASP A 109 -8.58 10.65 -15.20
N LEU A 110 -7.73 11.57 -14.73
CA LEU A 110 -6.86 11.35 -13.58
C LEU A 110 -7.38 12.09 -12.36
N GLU A 111 -7.41 11.40 -11.24
CA GLU A 111 -7.66 12.01 -9.92
C GLU A 111 -6.51 12.94 -9.55
N LEU A 112 -6.84 14.09 -8.98
CA LEU A 112 -5.87 15.01 -8.43
C LEU A 112 -5.30 14.44 -7.13
N TRP A 113 -4.01 14.65 -6.94
CA TRP A 113 -3.32 14.26 -5.71
C TRP A 113 -3.34 15.42 -4.71
N GLU A 114 -3.95 15.21 -3.55
CA GLU A 114 -4.10 16.22 -2.51
C GLU A 114 -2.96 16.23 -1.48
N GLY A 115 -2.05 15.25 -1.57
CA GLY A 115 -1.02 15.08 -0.56
C GLY A 115 -1.51 14.31 0.67
N ASP A 116 -0.58 13.84 1.47
CA ASP A 116 -0.86 13.28 2.79
C ASP A 116 -0.64 14.38 3.86
N SER A 117 -1.45 14.43 4.91
CA SER A 117 -1.19 15.32 6.05
C SER A 117 0.17 15.01 6.69
N GLU A 118 0.76 15.95 7.41
CA GLU A 118 2.05 15.74 8.10
C GLU A 118 2.01 14.53 9.02
N LEU A 119 0.90 14.37 9.78
CA LEU A 119 0.71 13.23 10.66
C LEU A 119 0.59 11.91 9.89
N MET A 120 -0.08 11.92 8.74
CA MET A 120 -0.17 10.75 7.87
C MET A 120 1.18 10.39 7.28
N GLN A 121 1.98 11.37 6.87
CA GLN A 121 3.36 11.17 6.42
C GLN A 121 4.22 10.54 7.52
N GLU A 122 4.17 11.07 8.76
CA GLU A 122 4.85 10.50 9.92
C GLU A 122 4.41 9.04 10.14
N ASN A 123 3.12 8.77 10.12
CA ASN A 123 2.57 7.43 10.32
C ASN A 123 3.04 6.41 9.26
N LEU A 124 3.13 6.84 8.00
CA LEU A 124 3.68 6.02 6.92
C LEU A 124 5.19 5.77 7.11
N GLN A 125 5.96 6.79 7.53
CA GLN A 125 7.39 6.65 7.83
C GLN A 125 7.62 5.69 9.01
N LEU A 126 6.91 5.86 10.12
CA LEU A 126 6.95 4.97 11.29
C LEU A 126 6.61 3.52 10.89
N THR A 127 5.57 3.35 10.07
CA THR A 127 5.15 2.02 9.58
C THR A 127 6.21 1.33 8.72
N ARG A 128 6.94 2.10 7.91
CA ARG A 128 8.06 1.60 7.08
C ARG A 128 9.26 1.23 7.95
N LEU A 129 9.65 2.11 8.87
CA LEU A 129 10.76 1.88 9.78
C LEU A 129 10.52 0.68 10.69
N LEU A 130 9.33 0.55 11.26
CA LEU A 130 8.92 -0.63 12.02
C LEU A 130 9.10 -1.92 11.21
N SER A 131 8.76 -1.90 9.93
CA SER A 131 8.91 -3.08 9.07
C SER A 131 10.38 -3.48 8.88
N VAL A 132 11.29 -2.50 8.79
CA VAL A 132 12.74 -2.72 8.73
C VAL A 132 13.24 -3.30 10.05
N TYR A 133 12.90 -2.70 11.19
CA TYR A 133 13.38 -3.14 12.50
C TYR A 133 12.85 -4.53 12.88
N ILE A 134 11.60 -4.84 12.57
CA ILE A 134 11.03 -6.19 12.79
C ILE A 134 11.79 -7.23 11.94
N LYS A 135 12.12 -6.91 10.68
CA LYS A 135 12.92 -7.80 9.82
C LYS A 135 14.33 -8.02 10.39
N GLN A 136 15.00 -6.94 10.82
CA GLN A 136 16.33 -7.03 11.46
C GLN A 136 16.29 -7.83 12.76
N SER A 137 15.28 -7.61 13.60
CA SER A 137 15.07 -8.38 14.83
C SER A 137 14.92 -9.89 14.56
N THR A 138 14.18 -10.23 13.50
CA THR A 138 14.03 -11.63 13.07
C THR A 138 15.37 -12.22 12.59
N GLN A 139 16.14 -11.47 11.80
CA GLN A 139 17.47 -11.89 11.33
C GLN A 139 18.42 -12.14 12.51
N LEU A 140 18.44 -11.23 13.51
CA LEU A 140 19.28 -11.43 14.71
C LEU A 140 18.85 -12.65 15.53
N LYS A 141 17.54 -12.89 15.70
CA LYS A 141 17.02 -14.09 16.39
C LYS A 141 17.45 -15.36 15.68
N ASN A 142 17.33 -15.40 14.35
CA ASN A 142 17.75 -16.54 13.55
C ASN A 142 19.27 -16.76 13.64
N LYS A 143 20.07 -15.66 13.62
CA LYS A 143 21.52 -15.74 13.77
C LYS A 143 21.91 -16.28 15.14
N ILE A 144 21.29 -15.79 16.22
CA ILE A 144 21.51 -16.30 17.58
C ILE A 144 21.19 -17.80 17.67
N HIS A 145 20.06 -18.21 17.08
CA HIS A 145 19.69 -19.62 17.01
C HIS A 145 20.73 -20.45 16.26
N GLY A 146 21.21 -19.98 15.10
CA GLY A 146 22.27 -20.64 14.33
C GLY A 146 23.57 -20.79 15.11
N GLU A 147 24.01 -19.75 15.84
CA GLU A 147 25.20 -19.83 16.69
C GLU A 147 25.07 -20.93 17.78
N HIS A 148 23.90 -21.03 18.40
CA HIS A 148 23.65 -22.10 19.36
C HIS A 148 23.61 -23.49 18.73
N THR A 149 23.16 -23.62 17.49
CA THR A 149 23.09 -24.89 16.73
C THR A 149 24.50 -25.41 16.38
N LEU A 150 25.51 -24.53 16.32
CA LEU A 150 26.92 -24.92 16.08
C LEU A 150 27.53 -25.75 17.25
N GLY A 151 26.83 -25.87 18.39
CA GLY A 151 27.25 -26.68 19.53
C GLY A 151 28.21 -25.99 20.52
N ASN A 152 29.06 -25.08 20.06
CA ASN A 152 29.96 -24.29 20.92
C ASN A 152 29.94 -22.81 20.51
N PRO A 153 28.89 -22.07 20.87
CA PRO A 153 28.74 -20.67 20.47
C PRO A 153 29.73 -19.77 21.21
N SER A 154 30.40 -18.88 20.48
CA SER A 154 31.25 -17.84 21.08
C SER A 154 30.43 -16.92 21.98
N LYS A 155 30.81 -16.81 23.26
CA LYS A 155 30.15 -15.92 24.24
C LYS A 155 30.17 -14.46 23.78
N VAL A 156 31.27 -14.01 23.14
CA VAL A 156 31.41 -12.64 22.63
C VAL A 156 30.41 -12.37 21.51
N VAL A 157 30.30 -13.28 20.54
CA VAL A 157 29.37 -13.15 19.40
C VAL A 157 27.93 -13.13 19.91
N VAL A 158 27.54 -14.12 20.72
CA VAL A 158 26.16 -14.22 21.23
C VAL A 158 25.79 -13.03 22.10
N SER A 159 26.70 -12.55 22.97
CA SER A 159 26.42 -11.37 23.80
C SER A 159 26.24 -10.09 22.98
N SER A 160 27.04 -9.91 21.92
CA SER A 160 26.92 -8.79 20.98
C SER A 160 25.57 -8.82 20.27
N LEU A 161 25.19 -9.97 19.68
CA LEU A 161 23.89 -10.13 18.99
C LEU A 161 22.71 -9.88 19.93
N LYS A 162 22.77 -10.39 21.17
CA LYS A 162 21.72 -10.18 22.18
C LYS A 162 21.60 -8.70 22.59
N ARG A 163 22.71 -7.97 22.69
CA ARG A 163 22.71 -6.52 22.97
C ARG A 163 22.00 -5.74 21.87
N GLN A 164 22.33 -6.00 20.60
CA GLN A 164 21.65 -5.37 19.47
C GLN A 164 20.16 -5.72 19.42
N LEU A 165 19.81 -6.98 19.67
CA LEU A 165 18.41 -7.40 19.71
C LEU A 165 17.60 -6.67 20.80
N ARG A 166 18.20 -6.45 21.99
CA ARG A 166 17.58 -5.68 23.07
C ARG A 166 17.37 -4.22 22.68
N SER A 167 18.36 -3.60 22.03
CA SER A 167 18.25 -2.21 21.54
C SER A 167 17.13 -2.08 20.50
N LEU A 168 17.12 -2.95 19.49
CA LEU A 168 16.04 -2.98 18.50
C LEU A 168 14.66 -3.18 19.12
N SER A 169 14.56 -4.07 20.13
CA SER A 169 13.27 -4.32 20.79
C SER A 169 12.74 -3.08 21.53
N LYS A 170 13.63 -2.28 22.13
CA LYS A 170 13.27 -1.00 22.76
C LYS A 170 12.79 0.03 21.73
N GLU A 171 13.51 0.15 20.60
CA GLU A 171 13.12 1.09 19.54
C GLU A 171 11.80 0.68 18.87
N ILE A 172 11.60 -0.61 18.58
CA ILE A 172 10.32 -1.11 18.05
C ILE A 172 9.16 -0.71 18.99
N LYS A 173 9.34 -0.88 20.31
CA LYS A 173 8.29 -0.52 21.27
C LYS A 173 7.98 0.98 21.25
N LYS A 174 8.98 1.85 21.26
CA LYS A 174 8.80 3.30 21.16
C LYS A 174 8.05 3.72 19.90
N LEU A 175 8.46 3.15 18.75
CA LEU A 175 7.83 3.46 17.47
C LEU A 175 6.37 2.96 17.40
N GLU A 176 6.09 1.77 17.99
CA GLU A 176 4.72 1.25 18.10
C GLU A 176 3.85 2.14 19.00
N GLU A 177 4.39 2.62 20.12
CA GLU A 177 3.71 3.54 21.03
C GLU A 177 3.39 4.87 20.32
N ARG A 178 4.39 5.50 19.68
CA ARG A 178 4.20 6.74 18.92
C ARG A 178 3.16 6.60 17.81
N LEU A 179 3.24 5.52 17.03
CA LEU A 179 2.26 5.24 15.97
C LEU A 179 0.85 5.04 16.55
N GLY A 180 0.75 4.36 17.70
CA GLY A 180 -0.52 4.17 18.40
C GLY A 180 -1.10 5.47 18.93
N GLU A 181 -0.27 6.38 19.47
CA GLU A 181 -0.67 7.73 19.91
C GLU A 181 -1.22 8.56 18.75
N ASN A 182 -0.47 8.61 17.64
CA ASN A 182 -0.89 9.33 16.44
C ASN A 182 -2.25 8.83 15.91
N VAL A 183 -2.45 7.51 15.83
CA VAL A 183 -3.73 6.94 15.38
C VAL A 183 -4.86 7.19 16.38
N ARG A 184 -4.57 7.17 17.68
CA ARG A 184 -5.59 7.49 18.70
C ARG A 184 -6.01 8.96 18.64
N SER A 185 -5.09 9.89 18.39
CA SER A 185 -5.43 11.32 18.33
C SER A 185 -6.42 11.66 17.22
N GLU A 186 -6.32 11.04 16.05
CA GLU A 186 -7.20 11.35 14.90
C GLU A 186 -8.31 10.32 14.67
N HIS A 187 -8.04 9.03 14.98
CA HIS A 187 -8.89 7.93 14.52
C HIS A 187 -9.33 7.00 15.66
N GLN A 188 -9.50 7.53 16.90
CA GLN A 188 -9.87 6.74 18.07
C GLN A 188 -11.16 5.92 17.86
N LYS A 189 -12.18 6.52 17.21
CA LYS A 189 -13.44 5.84 16.92
C LYS A 189 -13.22 4.63 16.00
N SER A 190 -12.52 4.82 14.90
CA SER A 190 -12.21 3.74 13.96
C SER A 190 -11.36 2.64 14.59
N LEU A 191 -10.39 3.02 15.42
CA LEU A 191 -9.55 2.06 16.16
C LEU A 191 -10.41 1.19 17.10
N THR A 192 -11.31 1.80 17.85
CA THR A 192 -12.22 1.10 18.77
C THR A 192 -13.13 0.14 17.99
N LEU A 193 -13.72 0.59 16.90
CA LEU A 193 -14.60 -0.20 16.04
C LEU A 193 -13.85 -1.42 15.46
N LEU A 194 -12.66 -1.23 14.94
CA LEU A 194 -11.83 -2.31 14.38
C LEU A 194 -11.41 -3.34 15.42
N LYS A 195 -11.03 -2.90 16.63
CA LYS A 195 -10.70 -3.79 17.76
C LYS A 195 -11.90 -4.59 18.24
N GLY A 196 -13.11 -4.10 18.03
CA GLY A 196 -14.35 -4.83 18.32
C GLY A 196 -14.60 -6.03 17.39
N ILE A 197 -13.89 -6.14 16.26
CA ILE A 197 -14.03 -7.28 15.34
C ILE A 197 -13.20 -8.46 15.89
N PRO A 198 -13.82 -9.60 16.26
CA PRO A 198 -13.07 -10.76 16.75
C PRO A 198 -12.07 -11.25 15.71
N GLY A 199 -10.80 -11.27 16.08
CA GLY A 199 -9.68 -11.62 15.21
C GLY A 199 -8.82 -10.43 14.77
N ILE A 200 -9.25 -9.19 14.95
CA ILE A 200 -8.46 -7.99 14.65
C ILE A 200 -7.90 -7.42 15.97
N GLY A 201 -6.59 -7.56 16.17
CA GLY A 201 -5.89 -6.95 17.29
C GLY A 201 -5.46 -5.50 17.02
N GLU A 202 -5.03 -4.77 18.05
CA GLU A 202 -4.67 -3.35 17.98
C GLU A 202 -3.62 -3.05 16.89
N LYS A 203 -2.53 -3.82 16.80
CA LYS A 203 -1.50 -3.64 15.77
C LYS A 203 -2.05 -3.75 14.35
N THR A 204 -3.00 -4.66 14.14
CA THR A 204 -3.64 -4.82 12.82
C THR A 204 -4.62 -3.69 12.54
N ALA A 205 -5.39 -3.25 13.54
CA ALA A 205 -6.30 -2.12 13.43
C ALA A 205 -5.54 -0.83 13.08
N ILE A 206 -4.45 -0.53 13.78
CA ILE A 206 -3.55 0.60 13.49
C ILE A 206 -3.00 0.49 12.05
N SER A 207 -2.51 -0.68 11.66
CA SER A 207 -1.98 -0.89 10.30
C SER A 207 -3.04 -0.73 9.21
N LEU A 208 -4.28 -1.16 9.47
CA LEU A 208 -5.41 -0.95 8.57
C LEU A 208 -5.68 0.56 8.40
N ILE A 209 -5.81 1.31 9.49
CA ILE A 209 -6.06 2.75 9.47
C ILE A 209 -4.98 3.46 8.65
N VAL A 210 -3.71 3.25 8.96
CA VAL A 210 -2.59 3.95 8.30
C VAL A 210 -2.44 3.55 6.84
N LEU A 211 -2.53 2.25 6.49
CA LEU A 211 -2.32 1.80 5.11
C LEU A 211 -3.47 2.14 4.16
N THR A 212 -4.64 2.43 4.71
CA THR A 212 -5.83 2.73 3.93
C THR A 212 -6.28 4.19 4.07
N ASP A 213 -5.54 4.97 4.85
CA ASP A 213 -5.95 6.31 5.25
C ASP A 213 -7.37 6.30 5.82
N ASN A 214 -7.53 5.56 6.90
CA ASN A 214 -8.83 5.34 7.53
C ASN A 214 -9.93 4.89 6.55
N PHE A 215 -9.56 4.10 5.55
CA PHE A 215 -10.42 3.57 4.47
C PHE A 215 -10.94 4.63 3.47
N THR A 216 -10.47 5.86 3.52
CA THR A 216 -10.89 6.96 2.62
C THR A 216 -10.48 6.70 1.17
N ARG A 217 -9.32 6.06 0.97
CA ARG A 217 -8.74 5.75 -0.36
C ARG A 217 -9.54 4.73 -1.19
N PHE A 218 -10.64 4.20 -0.66
CA PHE A 218 -11.38 3.12 -1.32
C PHE A 218 -12.89 3.36 -1.29
N ASP A 219 -13.53 3.41 -2.45
CA ASP A 219 -14.98 3.53 -2.58
C ASP A 219 -15.70 2.22 -2.25
N SER A 220 -15.00 1.10 -2.37
CA SER A 220 -15.57 -0.22 -2.15
C SER A 220 -14.62 -1.21 -1.50
N TYR A 221 -15.19 -2.16 -0.76
CA TYR A 221 -14.40 -3.28 -0.23
C TYR A 221 -13.71 -4.11 -1.34
N LYS A 222 -14.25 -4.11 -2.57
CA LYS A 222 -13.62 -4.82 -3.71
C LYS A 222 -12.27 -4.19 -4.06
N GLY A 223 -12.21 -2.86 -4.15
CA GLY A 223 -10.97 -2.11 -4.35
C GLY A 223 -9.96 -2.39 -3.24
N LEU A 224 -10.40 -2.36 -1.99
CA LEU A 224 -9.55 -2.66 -0.83
C LEU A 224 -9.02 -4.11 -0.84
N CYS A 225 -9.84 -5.11 -1.20
CA CYS A 225 -9.39 -6.50 -1.35
C CYS A 225 -8.38 -6.66 -2.50
N SER A 226 -8.56 -5.92 -3.58
CA SER A 226 -7.60 -5.86 -4.68
C SER A 226 -6.28 -5.23 -4.25
N TYR A 227 -6.33 -4.12 -3.50
CA TYR A 227 -5.16 -3.48 -2.91
C TYR A 227 -4.39 -4.41 -1.95
N ALA A 228 -5.07 -5.22 -1.16
CA ALA A 228 -4.45 -6.26 -0.33
C ALA A 228 -3.92 -7.46 -1.14
N GLY A 229 -4.30 -7.59 -2.41
CA GLY A 229 -3.91 -8.69 -3.30
C GLY A 229 -4.49 -10.05 -2.90
N ILE A 230 -5.66 -10.06 -2.24
CA ILE A 230 -6.38 -11.28 -1.82
C ILE A 230 -7.56 -11.63 -2.73
N THR A 231 -7.77 -10.85 -3.78
CA THR A 231 -8.79 -11.12 -4.80
C THR A 231 -8.35 -12.29 -5.68
N PRO A 232 -9.22 -13.28 -5.95
CA PRO A 232 -8.93 -14.35 -6.87
C PRO A 232 -8.70 -13.85 -8.30
N VAL A 233 -7.69 -14.37 -8.95
CA VAL A 233 -7.49 -14.23 -10.40
C VAL A 233 -7.98 -15.49 -11.07
N ILE A 234 -8.96 -15.36 -11.94
CA ILE A 234 -9.51 -16.42 -12.76
C ILE A 234 -8.85 -16.29 -14.14
N ARG A 235 -8.32 -17.40 -14.65
CA ARG A 235 -7.76 -17.48 -16.01
C ARG A 235 -8.47 -18.63 -16.70
N GLU A 236 -9.43 -18.27 -17.51
CA GLU A 236 -10.22 -19.20 -18.35
C GLU A 236 -10.25 -18.66 -19.76
N SER A 237 -9.99 -19.50 -20.74
CA SER A 237 -10.09 -19.16 -22.16
C SER A 237 -10.62 -20.38 -22.91
N GLY A 238 -11.82 -20.25 -23.47
CA GLY A 238 -12.52 -21.33 -24.18
C GLY A 238 -12.67 -22.59 -23.34
N SER A 239 -12.65 -23.73 -24.01
CA SER A 239 -12.76 -25.06 -23.36
C SER A 239 -11.43 -25.61 -22.88
N SER A 240 -10.30 -25.14 -23.40
CA SER A 240 -8.96 -25.72 -23.23
C SER A 240 -8.17 -25.16 -22.04
N VAL A 241 -8.40 -23.88 -21.63
CA VAL A 241 -7.66 -23.26 -20.56
C VAL A 241 -8.54 -23.11 -19.32
N LYS A 242 -8.40 -24.01 -18.35
CA LYS A 242 -9.04 -23.94 -17.02
C LYS A 242 -7.97 -23.88 -15.93
N GLY A 243 -7.47 -22.66 -15.68
CA GLY A 243 -6.49 -22.44 -14.61
C GLY A 243 -7.12 -22.53 -13.21
N ARG A 244 -6.40 -23.15 -12.24
CA ARG A 244 -6.85 -23.10 -10.83
C ARG A 244 -6.82 -21.65 -10.31
N PRO A 245 -7.92 -21.09 -9.79
CA PRO A 245 -7.96 -19.74 -9.24
C PRO A 245 -6.93 -19.57 -8.12
N ARG A 246 -6.17 -18.49 -8.19
CA ARG A 246 -5.17 -18.10 -7.15
C ARG A 246 -5.36 -16.64 -6.83
N ILE A 247 -4.96 -16.23 -5.63
CA ILE A 247 -4.93 -14.79 -5.30
C ILE A 247 -3.89 -14.07 -6.15
N SER A 248 -4.18 -12.82 -6.50
CA SER A 248 -3.31 -12.02 -7.40
C SER A 248 -1.90 -11.84 -6.84
N LYS A 249 -1.77 -11.73 -5.51
CA LYS A 249 -0.56 -11.31 -4.78
C LYS A 249 -0.02 -9.92 -5.19
N MET A 250 -0.61 -9.31 -6.20
CA MET A 250 -0.35 -7.91 -6.58
C MET A 250 -1.01 -7.01 -5.55
N GLY A 251 -0.23 -6.12 -4.94
CA GLY A 251 -0.73 -5.21 -3.91
C GLY A 251 0.02 -5.33 -2.59
N ASN A 252 -0.55 -4.84 -1.49
CA ASN A 252 0.11 -4.67 -0.21
C ASN A 252 0.36 -6.01 0.51
N ALA A 253 1.59 -6.52 0.42
CA ALA A 253 1.99 -7.78 1.04
C ALA A 253 1.95 -7.72 2.59
N LYS A 254 2.25 -6.55 3.19
CA LYS A 254 2.21 -6.38 4.65
C LYS A 254 0.78 -6.55 5.17
N LEU A 255 -0.18 -5.87 4.54
CA LEU A 255 -1.60 -5.98 4.89
C LEU A 255 -2.10 -7.42 4.73
N ARG A 256 -1.75 -8.07 3.62
CA ARG A 256 -2.12 -9.48 3.38
C ARG A 256 -1.59 -10.42 4.46
N ASN A 257 -0.33 -10.23 4.90
CA ASN A 257 0.28 -11.05 5.95
C ASN A 257 -0.39 -10.82 7.31
N LEU A 258 -0.69 -9.57 7.67
CA LEU A 258 -1.42 -9.25 8.91
C LEU A 258 -2.80 -9.91 8.93
N LEU A 259 -3.57 -9.78 7.85
CA LEU A 259 -4.89 -10.40 7.74
C LEU A 259 -4.81 -11.93 7.80
N PHE A 260 -3.76 -12.54 7.22
CA PHE A 260 -3.56 -13.97 7.30
C PHE A 260 -3.32 -14.44 8.74
N MET A 261 -2.53 -13.71 9.52
CA MET A 261 -2.36 -14.01 10.95
C MET A 261 -3.66 -13.80 11.74
N CYS A 262 -4.42 -12.77 11.42
CA CYS A 262 -5.73 -12.52 12.04
C CYS A 262 -6.74 -13.62 11.74
N SER A 263 -6.66 -14.25 10.56
CA SER A 263 -7.62 -15.28 10.13
C SER A 263 -7.65 -16.49 11.06
N PHE A 264 -6.53 -16.85 11.70
CA PHE A 264 -6.49 -17.96 12.67
C PHE A 264 -7.34 -17.67 13.91
N ASN A 265 -7.22 -16.46 14.46
CA ASN A 265 -8.02 -16.04 15.61
C ASN A 265 -9.49 -15.82 15.21
N ALA A 266 -9.73 -15.26 14.02
CA ALA A 266 -11.08 -15.10 13.51
C ALA A 266 -11.82 -16.43 13.32
N CYS A 267 -11.15 -17.49 12.88
CA CYS A 267 -11.76 -18.82 12.83
C CYS A 267 -12.17 -19.37 14.20
N ARG A 268 -11.58 -18.85 15.30
CA ARG A 268 -11.93 -19.27 16.67
C ARG A 268 -13.04 -18.43 17.27
N PHE A 269 -13.00 -17.12 17.09
CA PHE A 269 -13.79 -16.16 17.87
C PHE A 269 -14.82 -15.38 17.05
N ASN A 270 -14.76 -15.39 15.71
CA ASN A 270 -15.70 -14.71 14.83
C ASN A 270 -16.63 -15.75 14.19
N THR A 271 -17.90 -15.77 14.61
CA THR A 271 -18.89 -16.78 14.18
C THR A 271 -19.04 -16.86 12.66
N ALA A 272 -19.14 -15.70 12.01
CA ALA A 272 -19.28 -15.62 10.55
C ALA A 272 -18.01 -16.08 9.78
N CYS A 273 -16.82 -15.86 10.36
CA CYS A 273 -15.55 -16.33 9.80
C CYS A 273 -15.39 -17.84 10.00
N ARG A 274 -15.73 -18.35 11.18
CA ARG A 274 -15.73 -19.78 11.49
C ARG A 274 -16.65 -20.54 10.54
N ALA A 275 -17.91 -20.15 10.41
CA ALA A 275 -18.87 -20.78 9.52
C ALA A 275 -18.40 -20.80 8.05
N LEU A 276 -17.75 -19.71 7.59
CA LEU A 276 -17.17 -19.67 6.25
C LEU A 276 -16.03 -20.67 6.10
N TYR A 277 -15.12 -20.72 7.08
CA TYR A 277 -13.98 -21.65 7.07
C TYR A 277 -14.44 -23.11 7.04
N GLU A 278 -15.31 -23.50 7.96
CA GLU A 278 -15.84 -24.86 8.09
C GLU A 278 -16.58 -25.30 6.82
N ARG A 279 -17.44 -24.43 6.28
CA ARG A 279 -18.16 -24.67 5.03
C ARG A 279 -17.22 -24.92 3.85
N LEU A 280 -16.12 -24.16 3.74
CA LEU A 280 -15.16 -24.33 2.64
C LEU A 280 -14.34 -25.62 2.80
N VAL A 281 -13.94 -25.95 4.01
CA VAL A 281 -13.21 -27.19 4.30
C VAL A 281 -14.11 -28.41 4.06
N ALA A 282 -15.37 -28.37 4.49
CA ALA A 282 -16.36 -29.42 4.22
C ALA A 282 -16.60 -29.63 2.70
N LYS A 283 -16.49 -28.56 1.90
CA LYS A 283 -16.52 -28.64 0.42
C LYS A 283 -15.20 -29.12 -0.21
N GLY A 284 -14.27 -29.69 0.56
CA GLY A 284 -12.98 -30.20 0.06
C GLY A 284 -11.96 -29.12 -0.33
N LYS A 285 -12.17 -27.85 0.04
CA LYS A 285 -11.16 -26.81 -0.23
C LYS A 285 -10.01 -26.89 0.76
N SER A 286 -8.78 -26.60 0.30
CA SER A 286 -7.62 -26.64 1.20
C SER A 286 -7.77 -25.63 2.35
N LYS A 287 -7.26 -25.98 3.54
CA LYS A 287 -7.27 -25.11 4.74
C LYS A 287 -6.69 -23.74 4.46
N LYS A 288 -5.60 -23.65 3.68
CA LYS A 288 -4.98 -22.37 3.29
C LYS A 288 -5.91 -21.52 2.43
N LEU A 289 -6.64 -22.08 1.49
CA LEU A 289 -7.62 -21.36 0.68
C LEU A 289 -8.76 -20.85 1.56
N ALA A 290 -9.26 -21.67 2.48
CA ALA A 290 -10.30 -21.28 3.42
C ALA A 290 -9.86 -20.09 4.30
N LEU A 291 -8.62 -20.11 4.82
CA LEU A 291 -8.05 -18.99 5.57
C LEU A 291 -7.96 -17.70 4.74
N ILE A 292 -7.59 -17.77 3.46
CA ILE A 292 -7.58 -16.60 2.57
C ILE A 292 -9.00 -16.05 2.34
N ALA A 293 -10.00 -16.91 2.25
CA ALA A 293 -11.40 -16.47 2.18
C ALA A 293 -11.84 -15.77 3.48
N VAL A 294 -11.36 -16.24 4.64
CA VAL A 294 -11.55 -15.56 5.93
C VAL A 294 -10.87 -14.19 5.95
N CYS A 295 -9.63 -14.05 5.41
CA CYS A 295 -8.98 -12.73 5.27
C CYS A 295 -9.86 -11.75 4.48
N ASN A 296 -10.44 -12.21 3.37
CA ASN A 296 -11.33 -11.40 2.56
C ASN A 296 -12.59 -10.99 3.35
N LYS A 297 -13.18 -11.92 4.11
CA LYS A 297 -14.34 -11.62 4.95
C LYS A 297 -14.01 -10.64 6.06
N LEU A 298 -12.87 -10.79 6.75
CA LEU A 298 -12.41 -9.84 7.77
C LEU A 298 -12.23 -8.43 7.20
N LEU A 299 -11.63 -8.33 6.03
CA LEU A 299 -11.40 -7.03 5.40
C LEU A 299 -12.72 -6.36 4.98
N LYS A 300 -13.70 -7.14 4.53
CA LYS A 300 -15.07 -6.64 4.28
C LYS A 300 -15.75 -6.14 5.55
N GLN A 301 -15.64 -6.91 6.65
CA GLN A 301 -16.18 -6.49 7.95
C GLN A 301 -15.53 -5.19 8.42
N ALA A 302 -14.20 -5.10 8.36
CA ALA A 302 -13.46 -3.89 8.73
C ALA A 302 -13.90 -2.67 7.91
N PHE A 303 -13.98 -2.81 6.59
CA PHE A 303 -14.45 -1.75 5.70
C PHE A 303 -15.87 -1.29 6.03
N SER A 304 -16.82 -2.24 6.15
CA SER A 304 -18.23 -1.90 6.42
C SER A 304 -18.41 -1.23 7.77
N ILE A 305 -17.73 -1.72 8.82
CA ILE A 305 -17.81 -1.20 10.18
C ILE A 305 -17.26 0.23 10.27
N VAL A 306 -16.12 0.50 9.68
CA VAL A 306 -15.57 1.86 9.70
C VAL A 306 -16.42 2.83 8.88
N ARG A 307 -16.92 2.40 7.72
CA ARG A 307 -17.78 3.24 6.86
C ARG A 307 -19.16 3.51 7.47
N SER A 308 -19.76 2.53 8.15
CA SER A 308 -21.06 2.73 8.82
C SER A 308 -20.94 3.43 10.17
N GLY A 309 -19.77 3.36 10.81
CA GLY A 309 -19.58 3.85 12.18
C GLY A 309 -20.29 3.02 13.25
N LEU A 310 -20.83 1.85 12.88
CA LEU A 310 -21.53 0.93 13.78
C LEU A 310 -20.61 -0.16 14.31
N PRO A 311 -20.73 -0.62 15.57
CA PRO A 311 -19.92 -1.67 16.12
C PRO A 311 -20.18 -3.02 15.44
N TYR A 312 -19.25 -3.96 15.60
CA TYR A 312 -19.41 -5.33 15.12
C TYR A 312 -20.62 -6.00 15.80
N ASP A 313 -21.52 -6.53 14.98
CA ASP A 313 -22.64 -7.36 15.42
C ASP A 313 -22.42 -8.80 14.94
N PRO A 314 -22.29 -9.79 15.86
CA PRO A 314 -22.13 -11.20 15.51
C PRO A 314 -23.38 -11.79 14.82
N ASN A 315 -24.55 -11.19 15.02
CA ASN A 315 -25.84 -11.63 14.46
C ASN A 315 -26.19 -10.94 13.14
N HIS A 316 -25.33 -10.03 12.67
CA HIS A 316 -25.56 -9.33 11.41
C HIS A 316 -25.58 -10.29 10.22
N CYS A 317 -26.76 -10.67 9.79
CA CYS A 317 -26.99 -11.36 8.53
C CYS A 317 -27.00 -10.35 7.40
N SER A 318 -26.01 -10.41 6.50
CA SER A 318 -26.12 -9.68 5.24
C SER A 318 -27.31 -10.25 4.46
N VAL A 319 -28.38 -9.49 4.40
CA VAL A 319 -29.47 -9.76 3.45
C VAL A 319 -28.85 -9.65 2.06
N ILE A 320 -28.64 -10.78 1.42
CA ILE A 320 -28.24 -10.85 0.01
C ILE A 320 -29.48 -10.35 -0.76
N LYS A 321 -29.43 -9.09 -1.22
CA LYS A 321 -30.32 -8.61 -2.27
C LYS A 321 -29.79 -9.05 -3.61
#